data_93fa2ec18c06c63dfbb680051e16246e
#
_entry.id   93fa2ec18c06c63dfbb680051e16246e
#
_cell.length_a   1.000
_cell.length_b   1.000
_cell.length_c   1.000
_cell.angle_alpha   90.00
_cell.angle_beta   90.00
_cell.angle_gamma   90.00
#
_symmetry.space_group_name_H-M   'P 1'
#
loop_
_entity.id
_entity.type
_entity.pdbx_description
1 polymer ?
#
loop_
_entity_poly.entity_id
_entity_poly.type
_entity_poly.pdbx_seq_one_letter_code
_entity_poly.pdbx_strand_id
1 'polypeptide(L)'
;MKRWTLTAFAALTLSCQGQPAVVDVPANTPQMNATMETAILASGCFWGTEYFLKRIDGVVSTTVGYTGGFVENPTYEQVCTKRTGHYEATEVVFDPSKTDYETILRMFFETHDPTQTNGQGPDIGPQYRSAIFYLDAAQKATAEKLIALLRAKGYPVATELLPAAPFYSAEGYHQDYYDNKGGTPYCHGYRPLF
;
A
#
# COMPACT_ATOMS: atom_id res chain seq x y z
N MET A 1 -103.06 13.01 1.15
CA MET A 1 -102.11 11.89 1.40
C MET A 1 -101.45 11.58 0.10
N LYS A 2 -100.25 12.08 -0.15
CA LYS A 2 -99.41 11.80 -1.37
C LYS A 2 -98.10 11.17 -0.89
N ARG A 3 -97.90 9.92 -1.26
CA ARG A 3 -96.64 9.16 -1.04
C ARG A 3 -95.65 9.50 -2.12
N TRP A 4 -94.49 9.93 -1.74
CA TRP A 4 -93.38 10.13 -2.64
C TRP A 4 -92.41 8.96 -2.46
N THR A 5 -92.12 8.26 -3.52
CA THR A 5 -91.15 7.21 -3.59
C THR A 5 -89.80 7.81 -4.01
N LEU A 6 -88.81 7.68 -3.15
CA LEU A 6 -87.39 8.04 -3.48
C LEU A 6 -86.75 6.86 -4.18
N THR A 7 -86.31 7.10 -5.38
CA THR A 7 -85.39 6.19 -6.15
C THR A 7 -83.99 6.49 -5.78
N ALA A 8 -83.25 5.50 -5.24
CA ALA A 8 -81.82 5.60 -4.94
C ALA A 8 -81.00 5.28 -6.16
N PHE A 9 -80.15 6.22 -6.62
CA PHE A 9 -79.15 5.99 -7.61
C PHE A 9 -77.87 5.48 -6.91
N ALA A 10 -77.44 4.25 -7.24
CA ALA A 10 -76.15 3.70 -6.84
C ALA A 10 -75.10 4.18 -7.81
N ALA A 11 -74.12 4.99 -7.35
CA ALA A 11 -72.93 5.39 -8.11
C ALA A 11 -71.87 4.32 -7.91
N LEU A 12 -71.52 3.61 -8.98
CA LEU A 12 -70.34 2.73 -9.02
C LEU A 12 -69.08 3.62 -9.18
N THR A 13 -68.26 3.73 -8.16
CA THR A 13 -66.89 4.31 -8.26
C THR A 13 -65.90 3.21 -8.60
N LEU A 14 -65.41 3.20 -9.84
CA LEU A 14 -64.29 2.38 -10.24
C LEU A 14 -63.01 2.98 -9.68
N SER A 15 -62.42 2.36 -8.63
CA SER A 15 -61.13 2.72 -8.07
C SER A 15 -60.03 1.99 -8.88
N CYS A 16 -59.36 2.70 -9.79
CA CYS A 16 -58.11 2.24 -10.40
C CYS A 16 -56.98 2.46 -9.39
N GLN A 17 -56.63 1.45 -8.63
CA GLN A 17 -55.38 1.42 -7.86
C GLN A 17 -54.27 0.89 -8.78
N GLY A 18 -53.52 1.81 -9.39
CA GLY A 18 -52.27 1.48 -10.05
C GLY A 18 -51.18 1.21 -8.99
N GLN A 19 -50.80 -0.05 -8.82
CA GLN A 19 -49.58 -0.38 -8.07
C GLN A 19 -48.35 0.12 -8.85
N PRO A 20 -47.41 0.80 -8.18
CA PRO A 20 -46.14 1.11 -8.85
C PRO A 20 -45.39 -0.19 -9.13
N ALA A 21 -44.95 -0.37 -10.39
CA ALA A 21 -44.13 -1.47 -10.78
C ALA A 21 -42.80 -1.39 -10.02
N VAL A 22 -42.53 -2.39 -9.19
CA VAL A 22 -41.21 -2.58 -8.59
C VAL A 22 -40.29 -3.02 -9.70
N VAL A 23 -39.41 -2.14 -10.16
CA VAL A 23 -38.34 -2.49 -11.08
C VAL A 23 -37.31 -3.26 -10.27
N ASP A 24 -37.26 -4.58 -10.42
CA ASP A 24 -36.15 -5.41 -9.94
C ASP A 24 -34.89 -4.97 -10.69
N VAL A 25 -34.07 -4.14 -10.05
CA VAL A 25 -32.71 -3.87 -10.50
C VAL A 25 -31.89 -5.13 -10.16
N PRO A 26 -31.36 -5.86 -11.13
CA PRO A 26 -30.54 -7.02 -10.83
C PRO A 26 -29.29 -6.53 -10.07
N ALA A 27 -29.17 -6.97 -8.82
CA ALA A 27 -27.96 -6.78 -8.00
C ALA A 27 -26.85 -7.70 -8.52
N ASN A 28 -26.39 -7.45 -9.73
CA ASN A 28 -25.20 -8.08 -10.30
C ASN A 28 -24.24 -7.00 -10.79
N THR A 29 -23.78 -6.18 -9.83
CA THR A 29 -22.56 -5.40 -10.05
C THR A 29 -21.44 -6.44 -10.11
N PRO A 30 -20.65 -6.54 -11.21
CA PRO A 30 -19.49 -7.40 -11.22
C PRO A 30 -18.60 -6.92 -10.07
N GLN A 31 -18.39 -7.77 -9.07
CA GLN A 31 -17.33 -7.58 -8.09
C GLN A 31 -16.05 -7.72 -8.91
N MET A 32 -15.50 -6.61 -9.38
CA MET A 32 -14.17 -6.59 -9.95
C MET A 32 -13.25 -7.08 -8.83
N ASN A 33 -12.77 -8.33 -8.95
CA ASN A 33 -11.65 -8.79 -8.16
C ASN A 33 -10.50 -7.83 -8.47
N ALA A 34 -10.30 -6.83 -7.61
CA ALA A 34 -9.18 -5.91 -7.74
C ALA A 34 -7.91 -6.77 -7.72
N THR A 35 -7.15 -6.72 -8.81
CA THR A 35 -5.85 -7.38 -8.85
C THR A 35 -4.97 -6.67 -7.81
N MET A 36 -4.42 -7.44 -6.86
CA MET A 36 -3.49 -6.88 -5.86
C MET A 36 -2.30 -6.23 -6.57
N GLU A 37 -1.84 -5.15 -6.01
CA GLU A 37 -0.64 -4.45 -6.47
C GLU A 37 0.54 -4.69 -5.52
N THR A 38 1.75 -4.46 -6.02
CA THR A 38 2.98 -4.71 -5.27
C THR A 38 3.87 -3.46 -5.29
N ALA A 39 4.50 -3.16 -4.14
CA ALA A 39 5.57 -2.19 -4.01
C ALA A 39 6.82 -2.87 -3.43
N ILE A 40 8.03 -2.50 -3.90
CA ILE A 40 9.31 -3.01 -3.36
C ILE A 40 10.14 -1.82 -2.90
N LEU A 41 10.40 -1.75 -1.58
CA LEU A 41 10.93 -0.57 -0.91
C LEU A 41 12.06 -0.94 0.05
N ALA A 42 13.15 -0.18 0.00
CA ALA A 42 14.31 -0.29 0.88
C ALA A 42 14.53 1.01 1.65
N SER A 43 14.51 0.99 2.96
CA SER A 43 14.67 2.17 3.82
C SER A 43 15.54 1.92 5.06
N GLY A 44 16.57 1.12 4.93
CA GLY A 44 17.41 0.68 6.03
C GLY A 44 17.11 -0.75 6.46
N CYS A 45 17.19 -1.03 7.75
CA CYS A 45 16.82 -2.34 8.29
C CYS A 45 15.36 -2.69 7.94
N PHE A 46 15.17 -3.77 7.20
CA PHE A 46 13.85 -4.19 6.71
C PHE A 46 12.85 -4.53 7.82
N TRP A 47 13.28 -4.84 9.04
CA TRP A 47 12.37 -5.01 10.18
C TRP A 47 11.59 -3.74 10.50
N GLY A 48 12.27 -2.56 10.43
CA GLY A 48 11.64 -1.27 10.65
C GLY A 48 10.76 -0.86 9.47
N THR A 49 11.19 -1.11 8.25
CA THR A 49 10.42 -0.87 7.03
C THR A 49 9.12 -1.68 7.06
N GLU A 50 9.20 -2.99 7.31
CA GLU A 50 8.03 -3.86 7.44
C GLU A 50 7.09 -3.39 8.54
N TYR A 51 7.63 -3.06 9.74
CA TYR A 51 6.83 -2.63 10.89
C TYR A 51 5.86 -1.50 10.55
N PHE A 52 6.29 -0.50 9.80
CA PHE A 52 5.44 0.62 9.43
C PHE A 52 4.53 0.31 8.23
N LEU A 53 5.07 -0.29 7.18
CA LEU A 53 4.32 -0.48 5.94
C LEU A 53 3.17 -1.49 6.09
N LYS A 54 3.36 -2.57 6.84
CA LYS A 54 2.30 -3.57 7.08
C LYS A 54 1.10 -3.02 7.86
N ARG A 55 1.23 -1.87 8.53
CA ARG A 55 0.16 -1.24 9.33
C ARG A 55 -0.69 -0.25 8.54
N ILE A 56 -0.39 -0.06 7.25
CA ILE A 56 -1.22 0.75 6.36
C ILE A 56 -2.51 -0.03 6.06
N ASP A 57 -3.66 0.62 6.25
CA ASP A 57 -4.95 0.01 5.89
C ASP A 57 -4.96 -0.29 4.38
N GLY A 58 -5.36 -1.51 4.02
CA GLY A 58 -5.31 -1.99 2.64
C GLY A 58 -4.05 -2.78 2.28
N VAL A 59 -2.99 -2.78 3.09
CA VAL A 59 -1.88 -3.71 2.92
C VAL A 59 -2.33 -5.12 3.31
N VAL A 60 -2.11 -6.07 2.41
CA VAL A 60 -2.56 -7.46 2.53
C VAL A 60 -1.45 -8.35 3.10
N SER A 61 -0.22 -8.14 2.64
CA SER A 61 0.95 -8.87 3.13
C SER A 61 2.24 -8.09 2.91
N THR A 62 3.24 -8.40 3.72
CA THR A 62 4.62 -7.94 3.56
C THR A 62 5.56 -9.14 3.56
N THR A 63 6.67 -9.01 2.85
CA THR A 63 7.77 -9.98 2.87
C THR A 63 9.07 -9.21 2.93
N VAL A 64 9.92 -9.45 3.92
CA VAL A 64 11.26 -8.86 3.96
C VAL A 64 12.24 -9.74 3.18
N GLY A 65 13.20 -9.11 2.50
CA GLY A 65 14.11 -9.82 1.61
C GLY A 65 15.25 -8.96 1.07
N TYR A 66 15.85 -9.44 -0.01
CA TYR A 66 17.01 -8.86 -0.64
C TYR A 66 16.75 -8.62 -2.13
N THR A 67 17.14 -7.46 -2.65
CA THR A 67 16.97 -7.12 -4.07
C THR A 67 18.04 -6.14 -4.55
N GLY A 68 18.17 -5.99 -5.86
CA GLY A 68 19.06 -5.00 -6.50
C GLY A 68 20.54 -5.39 -6.56
N GLY A 69 20.91 -6.53 -5.97
CA GLY A 69 22.27 -7.05 -6.02
C GLY A 69 22.52 -8.03 -7.17
N PHE A 70 23.69 -8.66 -7.17
CA PHE A 70 24.14 -9.56 -8.24
C PHE A 70 24.39 -11.01 -7.77
N VAL A 71 24.16 -11.31 -6.49
CA VAL A 71 24.25 -12.67 -5.94
C VAL A 71 22.88 -13.29 -5.98
N GLU A 72 22.72 -14.44 -6.62
CA GLU A 72 21.48 -15.19 -6.66
C GLU A 72 21.24 -15.91 -5.32
N ASN A 73 19.99 -15.87 -4.82
CA ASN A 73 19.57 -16.49 -3.57
C ASN A 73 20.55 -16.21 -2.41
N PRO A 74 20.83 -14.93 -2.09
CA PRO A 74 21.80 -14.60 -1.05
C PRO A 74 21.28 -15.00 0.32
N THR A 75 22.18 -15.37 1.23
CA THR A 75 21.87 -15.49 2.65
C THR A 75 22.08 -14.16 3.38
N TYR A 76 21.51 -14.01 4.57
CA TYR A 76 21.71 -12.85 5.42
C TYR A 76 23.20 -12.57 5.69
N GLU A 77 23.96 -13.62 6.03
CA GLU A 77 25.40 -13.50 6.28
C GLU A 77 26.14 -12.97 5.07
N GLN A 78 25.78 -13.42 3.86
CA GLN A 78 26.37 -12.90 2.62
C GLN A 78 26.07 -11.42 2.43
N VAL A 79 24.80 -10.99 2.63
CA VAL A 79 24.41 -9.57 2.54
C VAL A 79 25.14 -8.73 3.57
N CYS A 80 25.31 -9.22 4.80
CA CYS A 80 26.08 -8.58 5.88
C CYS A 80 27.56 -8.38 5.53
N THR A 81 28.13 -9.13 4.58
CA THR A 81 29.50 -8.88 4.07
C THR A 81 29.61 -7.55 3.33
N LYS A 82 28.49 -6.92 2.93
CA LYS A 82 28.41 -5.68 2.13
C LYS A 82 28.95 -5.83 0.69
N ARG A 83 29.07 -7.06 0.19
CA ARG A 83 29.68 -7.38 -1.11
C ARG A 83 28.71 -7.96 -2.13
N THR A 84 27.44 -8.18 -1.77
CA THR A 84 26.44 -8.77 -2.68
C THR A 84 25.74 -7.75 -3.57
N GLY A 85 25.88 -6.45 -3.24
CA GLY A 85 25.16 -5.36 -3.91
C GLY A 85 23.68 -5.25 -3.52
N HIS A 86 23.14 -6.21 -2.74
CA HIS A 86 21.76 -6.22 -2.32
C HIS A 86 21.43 -5.12 -1.31
N TYR A 87 20.20 -4.65 -1.40
CA TYR A 87 19.51 -3.88 -0.37
C TYR A 87 18.69 -4.82 0.51
N GLU A 88 18.58 -4.54 1.79
CA GLU A 88 17.48 -5.02 2.60
C GLU A 88 16.21 -4.29 2.15
N ALA A 89 15.20 -5.04 1.75
CA ALA A 89 13.98 -4.49 1.17
C ALA A 89 12.74 -5.21 1.69
N THR A 90 11.61 -4.53 1.57
CA THR A 90 10.29 -5.07 1.88
C THR A 90 9.44 -5.06 0.62
N GLU A 91 8.93 -6.22 0.24
CA GLU A 91 7.84 -6.36 -0.72
C GLU A 91 6.53 -6.16 0.02
N VAL A 92 5.65 -5.30 -0.51
CA VAL A 92 4.36 -4.93 0.06
C VAL A 92 3.28 -5.23 -0.96
N VAL A 93 2.37 -6.16 -0.66
CA VAL A 93 1.19 -6.45 -1.48
C VAL A 93 0.00 -5.71 -0.89
N PHE A 94 -0.73 -4.97 -1.70
CA PHE A 94 -1.84 -4.13 -1.25
C PHE A 94 -3.07 -4.22 -2.16
N ASP A 95 -4.23 -3.95 -1.57
CA ASP A 95 -5.53 -3.87 -2.24
C ASP A 95 -5.75 -2.45 -2.79
N PRO A 96 -5.71 -2.23 -4.12
CA PRO A 96 -5.86 -0.90 -4.70
C PRO A 96 -7.27 -0.31 -4.54
N SER A 97 -8.24 -1.09 -4.06
CA SER A 97 -9.55 -0.57 -3.68
C SER A 97 -9.58 0.09 -2.30
N LYS A 98 -8.52 -0.09 -1.48
CA LYS A 98 -8.44 0.42 -0.09
C LYS A 98 -7.31 1.42 0.11
N THR A 99 -6.20 1.23 -0.59
CA THR A 99 -5.04 2.12 -0.52
C THR A 99 -4.41 2.26 -1.90
N ASP A 100 -3.49 3.20 -2.06
CA ASP A 100 -2.77 3.41 -3.31
C ASP A 100 -1.26 3.45 -3.10
N TYR A 101 -0.53 3.34 -4.21
CA TYR A 101 0.92 3.36 -4.20
C TYR A 101 1.50 4.67 -3.64
N GLU A 102 0.83 5.82 -3.86
CA GLU A 102 1.27 7.11 -3.32
C GLU A 102 1.19 7.12 -1.79
N THR A 103 0.14 6.57 -1.21
CA THR A 103 -0.03 6.43 0.25
C THR A 103 1.08 5.57 0.86
N ILE A 104 1.43 4.45 0.21
CA ILE A 104 2.53 3.58 0.65
C ILE A 104 3.86 4.33 0.58
N LEU A 105 4.14 5.06 -0.51
CA LEU A 105 5.36 5.84 -0.64
C LEU A 105 5.45 7.01 0.34
N ARG A 106 4.32 7.65 0.68
CA ARG A 106 4.32 8.69 1.72
C ARG A 106 4.74 8.11 3.06
N MET A 107 4.15 6.99 3.49
CA MET A 107 4.54 6.31 4.72
C MET A 107 6.02 5.89 4.68
N PHE A 108 6.50 5.35 3.54
CA PHE A 108 7.91 5.03 3.35
C PHE A 108 8.82 6.24 3.61
N PHE A 109 8.55 7.39 2.99
CA PHE A 109 9.36 8.59 3.20
C PHE A 109 9.24 9.18 4.60
N GLU A 110 8.08 9.06 5.24
CA GLU A 110 7.80 9.63 6.55
C GLU A 110 8.30 8.77 7.72
N THR A 111 8.80 7.57 7.45
CA THR A 111 9.26 6.65 8.49
C THR A 111 10.76 6.42 8.52
N HIS A 112 11.52 7.02 7.58
CA HIS A 112 12.99 6.99 7.58
C HIS A 112 13.56 8.35 7.18
N ASP A 113 14.88 8.50 7.20
CA ASP A 113 15.56 9.70 6.69
C ASP A 113 15.94 9.51 5.21
N PRO A 114 15.15 10.08 4.26
CA PRO A 114 15.43 9.94 2.84
C PRO A 114 16.65 10.72 2.36
N THR A 115 17.34 11.45 3.25
CA THR A 115 18.51 12.27 2.92
C THR A 115 19.83 11.58 3.29
N GLN A 116 19.79 10.51 4.08
CA GLN A 116 21.00 9.78 4.48
C GLN A 116 21.51 8.93 3.33
N THR A 117 22.80 9.06 3.01
CA THR A 117 23.41 8.47 1.80
C THR A 117 24.09 7.11 2.03
N ASN A 118 24.44 6.78 3.28
CA ASN A 118 25.31 5.65 3.62
C ASN A 118 24.63 4.58 4.47
N GLY A 119 23.33 4.68 4.65
CA GLY A 119 22.56 3.77 5.50
C GLY A 119 21.28 4.42 6.02
N GLN A 120 20.79 3.98 7.19
CA GLN A 120 19.63 4.52 7.86
C GLN A 120 19.83 4.55 9.37
N GLY A 121 19.77 5.74 9.97
CA GLY A 121 20.04 5.91 11.39
C GLY A 121 21.44 5.35 11.74
N PRO A 122 21.56 4.49 12.75
CA PRO A 122 22.84 3.88 13.14
C PRO A 122 23.29 2.73 12.23
N ASP A 123 22.41 2.21 11.36
CA ASP A 123 22.70 1.09 10.47
C ASP A 123 23.44 1.59 9.23
N ILE A 124 24.76 1.40 9.20
CA ILE A 124 25.65 1.91 8.16
C ILE A 124 26.12 0.79 7.24
N GLY A 125 25.78 0.92 5.96
CA GLY A 125 26.18 -0.03 4.93
C GLY A 125 25.36 0.10 3.65
N PRO A 126 25.88 -0.41 2.52
CA PRO A 126 25.18 -0.31 1.22
C PRO A 126 23.83 -1.03 1.21
N GLN A 127 23.66 -2.08 2.02
CA GLN A 127 22.39 -2.81 2.14
C GLN A 127 21.30 -1.99 2.86
N TYR A 128 21.66 -0.95 3.62
CA TYR A 128 20.74 -0.12 4.39
C TYR A 128 20.41 1.22 3.73
N ARG A 129 20.79 1.41 2.47
CA ARG A 129 20.48 2.64 1.73
C ARG A 129 18.99 2.70 1.38
N SER A 130 18.50 3.91 1.17
CA SER A 130 17.14 4.16 0.74
C SER A 130 16.98 3.96 -0.76
N ALA A 131 16.02 3.12 -1.19
CA ALA A 131 15.70 2.91 -2.60
C ALA A 131 14.23 2.51 -2.81
N ILE A 132 13.70 2.90 -3.97
CA ILE A 132 12.40 2.49 -4.50
C ILE A 132 12.68 1.67 -5.76
N PHE A 133 12.19 0.43 -5.79
CA PHE A 133 12.29 -0.47 -6.94
C PHE A 133 10.95 -0.48 -7.68
N TYR A 134 10.82 0.34 -8.72
CA TYR A 134 9.56 0.48 -9.46
C TYR A 134 9.32 -0.70 -10.41
N LEU A 135 8.09 -1.20 -10.44
CA LEU A 135 7.67 -2.30 -11.30
C LEU A 135 7.19 -1.83 -12.67
N ASP A 136 6.71 -0.57 -12.75
CA ASP A 136 6.16 0.00 -13.98
C ASP A 136 6.36 1.53 -14.06
N ALA A 137 5.92 2.10 -15.18
CA ALA A 137 6.05 3.53 -15.45
C ALA A 137 5.16 4.41 -14.53
N ALA A 138 4.01 3.90 -14.07
CA ALA A 138 3.10 4.63 -13.18
C ALA A 138 3.71 4.75 -11.78
N GLN A 139 4.28 3.66 -11.27
CA GLN A 139 5.02 3.65 -10.00
C GLN A 139 6.22 4.60 -10.06
N LYS A 140 6.99 4.54 -11.17
CA LYS A 140 8.12 5.44 -11.39
C LYS A 140 7.69 6.91 -11.35
N ALA A 141 6.64 7.27 -12.07
CA ALA A 141 6.14 8.64 -12.12
C ALA A 141 5.65 9.15 -10.75
N THR A 142 4.97 8.29 -9.97
CA THR A 142 4.54 8.60 -8.61
C THR A 142 5.73 8.84 -7.68
N ALA A 143 6.75 8.00 -7.74
CA ALA A 143 7.97 8.16 -6.95
C ALA A 143 8.72 9.45 -7.32
N GLU A 144 8.90 9.73 -8.62
CA GLU A 144 9.52 10.97 -9.11
C GLU A 144 8.78 12.22 -8.62
N LYS A 145 7.44 12.21 -8.64
CA LYS A 145 6.59 13.29 -8.12
C LYS A 145 6.87 13.54 -6.63
N LEU A 146 6.88 12.51 -5.80
CA LEU A 146 7.09 12.67 -4.35
C LEU A 146 8.52 13.11 -4.03
N ILE A 147 9.53 12.56 -4.72
CA ILE A 147 10.92 12.99 -4.60
C ILE A 147 11.05 14.49 -4.97
N ALA A 148 10.41 14.92 -6.05
CA ALA A 148 10.41 16.32 -6.48
C ALA A 148 9.75 17.24 -5.44
N LEU A 149 8.65 16.80 -4.82
CA LEU A 149 7.98 17.55 -3.73
C LEU A 149 8.89 17.71 -2.52
N LEU A 150 9.58 16.65 -2.10
CA LEU A 150 10.53 16.73 -0.98
C LEU A 150 11.72 17.66 -1.30
N ARG A 151 12.27 17.55 -2.51
CA ARG A 151 13.34 18.44 -2.97
C ARG A 151 12.90 19.91 -3.01
N ALA A 152 11.67 20.18 -3.44
CA ALA A 152 11.10 21.54 -3.43
C ALA A 152 10.92 22.08 -2.01
N LYS A 153 10.74 21.21 -1.00
CA LYS A 153 10.74 21.56 0.42
C LYS A 153 12.15 21.69 1.04
N GLY A 154 13.21 21.50 0.24
CA GLY A 154 14.60 21.66 0.67
C GLY A 154 15.28 20.38 1.18
N TYR A 155 14.65 19.23 1.08
CA TYR A 155 15.29 17.96 1.46
C TYR A 155 16.23 17.49 0.34
N PRO A 156 17.54 17.24 0.62
CA PRO A 156 18.48 16.67 -0.34
C PRO A 156 18.26 15.15 -0.47
N VAL A 157 17.12 14.76 -1.08
CA VAL A 157 16.71 13.35 -1.17
C VAL A 157 17.78 12.50 -1.84
N ALA A 158 18.28 11.50 -1.11
CA ALA A 158 19.27 10.51 -1.50
C ALA A 158 18.63 9.17 -1.94
N THR A 159 17.32 9.00 -1.73
CA THR A 159 16.60 7.80 -2.15
C THR A 159 16.83 7.50 -3.62
N GLU A 160 17.33 6.31 -3.93
CA GLU A 160 17.56 5.84 -5.29
C GLU A 160 16.22 5.36 -5.91
N LEU A 161 16.04 5.63 -7.19
CA LEU A 161 14.87 5.16 -7.95
C LEU A 161 15.35 4.19 -9.03
N LEU A 162 15.14 2.91 -8.82
CA LEU A 162 15.70 1.80 -9.59
C LEU A 162 14.59 0.95 -10.23
N PRO A 163 14.78 0.36 -11.40
CA PRO A 163 13.86 -0.64 -11.90
C PRO A 163 13.86 -1.87 -10.99
N ALA A 164 12.71 -2.55 -10.92
CA ALA A 164 12.60 -3.80 -10.16
C ALA A 164 13.62 -4.83 -10.65
N ALA A 165 14.21 -5.55 -9.70
CA ALA A 165 15.15 -6.63 -9.89
C ALA A 165 14.63 -7.89 -9.18
N PRO A 166 15.24 -9.08 -9.38
CA PRO A 166 14.85 -10.26 -8.63
C PRO A 166 14.83 -10.00 -7.13
N PHE A 167 13.72 -10.40 -6.49
CA PHE A 167 13.55 -10.29 -5.06
C PHE A 167 13.72 -11.68 -4.43
N TYR A 168 14.55 -11.77 -3.42
CA TYR A 168 14.82 -13.00 -2.67
C TYR A 168 14.32 -12.83 -1.24
N SER A 169 13.33 -13.64 -0.84
CA SER A 169 12.83 -13.65 0.53
C SER A 169 13.96 -13.90 1.52
N ALA A 170 14.02 -13.09 2.57
CA ALA A 170 14.90 -13.36 3.70
C ALA A 170 14.39 -14.56 4.54
N GLU A 171 15.27 -15.06 5.37
CA GLU A 171 15.02 -16.21 6.23
C GLU A 171 13.82 -15.98 7.17
N GLY A 172 13.11 -17.04 7.53
CA GLY A 172 11.83 -16.96 8.26
C GLY A 172 11.90 -16.21 9.60
N TYR A 173 13.07 -16.19 10.24
CA TYR A 173 13.25 -15.48 11.52
C TYR A 173 13.33 -13.96 11.37
N HIS A 174 13.43 -13.44 10.13
CA HIS A 174 13.38 -12.02 9.83
C HIS A 174 11.95 -11.53 9.57
N GLN A 175 11.06 -12.41 9.12
CA GLN A 175 9.68 -12.06 8.81
C GLN A 175 8.91 -11.69 10.08
N ASP A 176 8.13 -10.62 10.02
CA ASP A 176 7.28 -10.15 11.14
C ASP A 176 8.08 -9.93 12.45
N TYR A 177 9.31 -9.45 12.34
CA TYR A 177 10.24 -9.43 13.46
C TYR A 177 9.67 -8.75 14.71
N TYR A 178 9.13 -7.53 14.60
CA TYR A 178 8.60 -6.80 15.74
C TYR A 178 7.26 -7.34 16.26
N ASP A 179 6.47 -8.01 15.41
CA ASP A 179 5.25 -8.68 15.87
C ASP A 179 5.58 -9.93 16.70
N ASN A 180 6.64 -10.64 16.32
CA ASN A 180 7.09 -11.85 17.03
C ASN A 180 7.93 -11.53 18.28
N LYS A 181 8.75 -10.49 18.27
CA LYS A 181 9.68 -10.14 19.35
C LYS A 181 9.14 -9.05 20.28
N GLY A 182 8.18 -8.25 19.81
CA GLY A 182 7.73 -7.04 20.50
C GLY A 182 8.70 -5.87 20.32
N GLY A 183 8.32 -4.71 20.88
CA GLY A 183 9.10 -3.49 20.80
C GLY A 183 8.75 -2.62 19.57
N THR A 184 9.58 -1.64 19.32
CA THR A 184 9.46 -0.69 18.20
C THR A 184 10.80 -0.48 17.51
N PRO A 185 10.81 -0.15 16.21
CA PRO A 185 12.04 0.12 15.49
C PRO A 185 12.88 1.23 16.11
N TYR A 186 14.18 1.01 16.27
CA TYR A 186 15.13 2.01 16.80
C TYR A 186 15.72 2.91 15.70
N CYS A 187 15.71 2.45 14.44
CA CYS A 187 16.28 3.16 13.29
C CYS A 187 15.22 3.83 12.40
N HIS A 188 13.93 3.66 12.73
CA HIS A 188 12.81 4.23 12.01
C HIS A 188 11.88 4.98 12.98
N GLY A 189 11.26 6.04 12.49
CA GLY A 189 10.29 6.81 13.27
C GLY A 189 9.42 7.69 12.37
N TYR A 190 8.13 7.75 12.66
CA TYR A 190 7.21 8.56 11.88
C TYR A 190 7.50 10.06 12.05
N ARG A 191 7.63 10.76 10.92
CA ARG A 191 7.78 12.21 10.82
C ARG A 191 7.05 12.70 9.58
N PRO A 192 5.99 13.54 9.70
CA PRO A 192 5.28 14.07 8.53
C PRO A 192 6.22 14.89 7.66
N LEU A 193 6.22 14.61 6.36
CA LEU A 193 7.06 15.29 5.36
C LEU A 193 6.24 15.98 4.26
N PHE A 194 4.97 15.57 4.04
CA PHE A 194 4.11 16.03 2.94
C PHE A 194 3.01 16.99 3.37
#